data_5faf96265dc5dc0936be322eba29e360
#
_entry.id   5faf96265dc5dc0936be322eba29e360
#
_cell.length_a   1.000
_cell.length_b   1.000
_cell.length_c   1.000
_cell.angle_alpha   90.00
_cell.angle_beta   90.00
_cell.angle_gamma   90.00
#
_symmetry.space_group_name_H-M   'P 1'
#
loop_
_entity.id
_entity.type
_entity.pdbx_description
1 polymer ?
#
loop_
_entity_poly.entity_id
_entity_poly.type
_entity_poly.pdbx_seq_one_letter_code
_entity_poly.pdbx_strand_id
1 'polypeptide(L)'
;MPKLTVDGIEVEVEAGATVLQACEEVGAEIPRFCYHERLSIAGNCRMCLVDMERAPKPIASCAMPAGDGMVIDTKSERVKKAREGVMEFLLANHPLDCPICDQGGECDLQDQAMGYGHDASRYSENKRAVSEKHMGPLIKTVMTRCIHCTRCVRFSTEVAGAPNLGAIGRGENVEITTYCLLYTSPSPRDRQKSRMPSSA
;
A
#
# COMPACT_ATOMS: atom_id res chain seq x y z
N MET A 1 -2.72 30.03 -0.92
CA MET A 1 -3.39 28.74 -1.19
C MET A 1 -3.14 28.45 -2.65
N PRO A 2 -2.55 27.29 -3.00
CA PRO A 2 -2.27 26.96 -4.39
C PRO A 2 -3.55 26.71 -5.17
N LYS A 3 -3.58 27.22 -6.41
CA LYS A 3 -4.66 27.05 -7.37
C LYS A 3 -4.21 26.12 -8.50
N LEU A 4 -4.96 25.07 -8.74
CA LEU A 4 -4.67 24.09 -9.78
C LEU A 4 -5.95 23.68 -10.51
N THR A 5 -5.80 23.03 -11.64
CA THR A 5 -6.91 22.54 -12.45
C THR A 5 -6.91 21.03 -12.44
N VAL A 6 -8.02 20.41 -12.07
CA VAL A 6 -8.22 18.96 -12.08
C VAL A 6 -9.39 18.64 -13.01
N ASP A 7 -9.15 17.84 -14.05
CA ASP A 7 -10.15 17.48 -15.08
C ASP A 7 -10.91 18.69 -15.67
N GLY A 8 -10.22 19.84 -15.79
CA GLY A 8 -10.80 21.08 -16.29
C GLY A 8 -11.52 21.95 -15.26
N ILE A 9 -11.58 21.54 -13.99
CA ILE A 9 -12.20 22.28 -12.89
C ILE A 9 -11.08 22.95 -12.07
N GLU A 10 -11.16 24.26 -11.88
CA GLU A 10 -10.25 24.98 -11.00
C GLU A 10 -10.59 24.71 -9.53
N VAL A 11 -9.58 24.43 -8.74
CA VAL A 11 -9.68 24.20 -7.30
C VAL A 11 -8.57 24.92 -6.57
N GLU A 12 -8.91 25.47 -5.40
CA GLU A 12 -7.98 26.09 -4.48
C GLU A 12 -7.89 25.24 -3.20
N VAL A 13 -6.68 24.82 -2.84
CA VAL A 13 -6.46 23.92 -1.70
C VAL A 13 -5.55 24.58 -0.66
N GLU A 14 -5.50 24.02 0.53
CA GLU A 14 -4.62 24.49 1.59
C GLU A 14 -3.13 24.32 1.20
N ALA A 15 -2.29 25.20 1.74
CA ALA A 15 -0.84 25.09 1.56
C ALA A 15 -0.32 23.79 2.18
N GLY A 16 0.37 22.98 1.40
CA GLY A 16 0.87 21.67 1.82
C GLY A 16 -0.07 20.49 1.51
N ALA A 17 -1.28 20.74 0.99
CA ALA A 17 -2.15 19.70 0.50
C ALA A 17 -1.50 18.94 -0.67
N THR A 18 -1.90 17.69 -0.84
CA THR A 18 -1.45 16.84 -1.95
C THR A 18 -2.36 16.98 -3.16
N VAL A 19 -1.87 16.61 -4.33
CA VAL A 19 -2.69 16.52 -5.56
C VAL A 19 -3.88 15.57 -5.34
N LEU A 20 -3.73 14.52 -4.54
CA LEU A 20 -4.81 13.62 -4.20
C LEU A 20 -5.97 14.35 -3.50
N GLN A 21 -5.64 15.15 -2.49
CA GLN A 21 -6.64 15.94 -1.76
C GLN A 21 -7.32 16.96 -2.68
N ALA A 22 -6.56 17.59 -3.59
CA ALA A 22 -7.15 18.47 -4.59
C ALA A 22 -8.12 17.72 -5.54
N CYS A 23 -7.83 16.49 -5.92
CA CYS A 23 -8.74 15.65 -6.69
C CYS A 23 -10.02 15.32 -5.90
N GLU A 24 -9.90 15.04 -4.61
CA GLU A 24 -11.05 14.78 -3.72
C GLU A 24 -11.98 15.99 -3.58
N GLU A 25 -11.43 17.21 -3.49
CA GLU A 25 -12.21 18.46 -3.41
C GLU A 25 -13.11 18.67 -4.64
N VAL A 26 -12.67 18.25 -5.82
CA VAL A 26 -13.49 18.32 -7.03
C VAL A 26 -14.38 17.09 -7.24
N GLY A 27 -14.38 16.14 -6.30
CA GLY A 27 -15.15 14.90 -6.39
C GLY A 27 -14.56 13.87 -7.37
N ALA A 28 -13.30 13.99 -7.77
CA ALA A 28 -12.63 13.01 -8.60
C ALA A 28 -12.16 11.82 -7.75
N GLU A 29 -12.70 10.64 -8.02
CA GLU A 29 -12.32 9.43 -7.32
C GLU A 29 -10.96 8.91 -7.81
N ILE A 30 -9.99 8.82 -6.90
CA ILE A 30 -8.64 8.32 -7.18
C ILE A 30 -8.41 7.01 -6.42
N PRO A 31 -8.19 5.89 -7.13
CA PRO A 31 -7.92 4.60 -6.49
C PRO A 31 -6.60 4.61 -5.72
N ARG A 32 -6.57 3.92 -4.58
CA ARG A 32 -5.39 3.90 -3.70
C ARG A 32 -5.40 2.70 -2.75
N PHE A 33 -4.23 2.22 -2.37
CA PHE A 33 -4.08 1.17 -1.35
C PHE A 33 -3.20 1.62 -0.18
N CYS A 34 -2.01 2.19 -0.45
CA CYS A 34 -1.07 2.52 0.62
C CYS A 34 -1.41 3.81 1.36
N TYR A 35 -2.03 4.78 0.70
CA TYR A 35 -2.39 6.06 1.32
C TYR A 35 -3.52 5.91 2.35
N HIS A 36 -3.38 6.60 3.45
CA HIS A 36 -4.42 6.80 4.45
C HIS A 36 -4.22 8.18 5.07
N GLU A 37 -5.29 8.95 5.27
CA GLU A 37 -5.25 10.34 5.74
C GLU A 37 -4.57 10.53 7.11
N ARG A 38 -4.64 9.50 7.97
CA ARG A 38 -4.09 9.51 9.33
C ARG A 38 -2.72 8.86 9.46
N LEU A 39 -2.08 8.51 8.36
CA LEU A 39 -0.77 7.89 8.34
C LEU A 39 0.16 8.66 7.42
N SER A 40 1.45 8.59 7.69
CA SER A 40 2.47 9.15 6.79
C SER A 40 2.33 8.61 5.36
N ILE A 41 2.78 9.38 4.39
CA ILE A 41 2.68 9.03 2.97
C ILE A 41 3.75 8.00 2.62
N ALA A 42 3.34 6.80 2.19
CA ALA A 42 4.25 5.76 1.73
C ALA A 42 4.58 5.86 0.24
N GLY A 43 3.60 6.21 -0.61
CA GLY A 43 3.78 6.36 -2.05
C GLY A 43 4.21 5.09 -2.80
N ASN A 44 4.03 3.90 -2.21
CA ASN A 44 4.60 2.64 -2.71
C ASN A 44 3.67 1.82 -3.61
N CYS A 45 2.35 1.87 -3.44
CA CYS A 45 1.44 1.07 -4.25
C CYS A 45 1.27 1.57 -5.69
N ARG A 46 1.48 2.86 -5.93
CA ARG A 46 1.36 3.51 -7.26
C ARG A 46 -0.03 3.44 -7.89
N MET A 47 -1.07 3.06 -7.17
CA MET A 47 -2.43 3.02 -7.72
C MET A 47 -3.02 4.41 -7.96
N CYS A 48 -2.60 5.41 -7.17
CA CYS A 48 -3.07 6.81 -7.25
C CYS A 48 -2.41 7.62 -8.38
N LEU A 49 -1.90 6.99 -9.43
CA LEU A 49 -1.29 7.71 -10.54
C LEU A 49 -2.31 8.60 -11.26
N VAL A 50 -1.88 9.83 -11.55
CA VAL A 50 -2.60 10.81 -12.37
C VAL A 50 -1.64 11.42 -13.38
N ASP A 51 -2.16 12.00 -14.44
CA ASP A 51 -1.37 12.70 -15.43
C ASP A 51 -1.25 14.18 -15.05
N MET A 52 -0.08 14.74 -15.22
CA MET A 52 0.17 16.15 -15.02
C MET A 52 0.71 16.72 -16.32
N GLU A 53 0.14 17.82 -16.79
CA GLU A 53 0.61 18.50 -17.99
C GLU A 53 2.12 18.78 -17.88
N ARG A 54 2.84 18.55 -18.97
CA ARG A 54 4.30 18.69 -19.08
C ARG A 54 5.13 17.69 -18.25
N ALA A 55 4.51 16.77 -17.52
CA ALA A 55 5.27 15.71 -16.86
C ALA A 55 5.61 14.58 -17.85
N PRO A 56 6.83 14.06 -17.82
CA PRO A 56 7.25 12.98 -18.74
C PRO A 56 6.53 11.65 -18.46
N LYS A 57 6.00 11.49 -17.25
CA LYS A 57 5.33 10.26 -16.79
C LYS A 57 4.26 10.59 -15.75
N PRO A 58 3.24 9.72 -15.55
CA PRO A 58 2.25 9.87 -14.51
C PRO A 58 2.88 10.02 -13.12
N ILE A 59 2.28 10.85 -12.29
CA ILE A 59 2.72 11.16 -10.93
C ILE A 59 1.86 10.45 -9.89
N ALA A 60 2.42 10.16 -8.72
CA ALA A 60 1.68 9.63 -7.58
C ALA A 60 0.99 10.78 -6.85
N SER A 61 -0.30 10.95 -7.05
CA SER A 61 -1.07 12.08 -6.49
C SER A 61 -1.01 12.16 -4.96
N CYS A 62 -0.94 11.03 -4.26
CA CYS A 62 -0.85 11.00 -2.80
C CYS A 62 0.48 11.56 -2.24
N ALA A 63 1.54 11.61 -3.05
CA ALA A 63 2.87 12.04 -2.63
C ALA A 63 3.33 13.36 -3.28
N MET A 64 2.58 13.85 -4.26
CA MET A 64 2.89 15.10 -4.96
C MET A 64 2.19 16.26 -4.25
N PRO A 65 2.94 17.25 -3.73
CA PRO A 65 2.33 18.47 -3.22
C PRO A 65 1.59 19.23 -4.32
N ALA A 66 0.42 19.76 -4.01
CA ALA A 66 -0.31 20.65 -4.91
C ALA A 66 0.45 21.98 -5.08
N GLY A 67 0.62 22.42 -6.30
CA GLY A 67 1.31 23.65 -6.66
C GLY A 67 0.47 24.53 -7.59
N ASP A 68 0.78 25.83 -7.62
CA ASP A 68 0.08 26.77 -8.48
C ASP A 68 0.24 26.43 -9.96
N GLY A 69 -0.87 26.53 -10.68
CA GLY A 69 -0.91 26.34 -12.13
C GLY A 69 -0.71 24.91 -12.60
N MET A 70 -0.76 23.92 -11.71
CA MET A 70 -0.77 22.52 -12.11
C MET A 70 -2.06 22.18 -12.86
N VAL A 71 -1.93 21.43 -13.95
CA VAL A 71 -3.07 20.87 -14.70
C VAL A 71 -2.99 19.35 -14.59
N ILE A 72 -4.01 18.78 -13.97
CA ILE A 72 -4.10 17.33 -13.65
C ILE A 72 -5.24 16.71 -14.46
N ASP A 73 -4.93 15.59 -15.10
CA ASP A 73 -5.92 14.72 -15.76
C ASP A 73 -5.96 13.38 -15.05
N THR A 74 -7.12 13.02 -14.55
CA THR A 74 -7.34 11.77 -13.80
C THR A 74 -7.81 10.62 -14.69
N LYS A 75 -8.20 10.90 -15.93
CA LYS A 75 -8.89 9.97 -16.85
C LYS A 75 -8.15 9.73 -18.16
N SER A 76 -6.94 10.27 -18.34
CA SER A 76 -6.18 10.08 -19.57
C SER A 76 -5.92 8.59 -19.88
N GLU A 77 -5.81 8.23 -21.14
CA GLU A 77 -5.46 6.87 -21.58
C GLU A 77 -4.12 6.39 -20.98
N ARG A 78 -3.20 7.32 -20.72
CA ARG A 78 -1.93 7.02 -20.08
C ARG A 78 -2.12 6.63 -18.62
N VAL A 79 -2.99 7.30 -17.89
CA VAL A 79 -3.36 6.99 -16.51
C VAL A 79 -4.08 5.64 -16.46
N LYS A 80 -5.04 5.41 -17.34
CA LYS A 80 -5.76 4.14 -17.43
C LYS A 80 -4.81 2.96 -17.58
N LYS A 81 -3.96 2.99 -18.58
CA LYS A 81 -2.93 1.94 -18.80
C LYS A 81 -1.97 1.78 -17.64
N ALA A 82 -1.60 2.88 -16.97
CA ALA A 82 -0.74 2.82 -15.80
C ALA A 82 -1.41 2.11 -14.62
N ARG A 83 -2.69 2.41 -14.34
CA ARG A 83 -3.47 1.75 -13.28
C ARG A 83 -3.73 0.29 -13.59
N GLU A 84 -4.05 -0.05 -14.84
CA GLU A 84 -4.15 -1.44 -15.31
C GLU A 84 -2.87 -2.22 -15.03
N GLY A 85 -1.72 -1.66 -15.38
CA GLY A 85 -0.42 -2.27 -15.08
C GLY A 85 -0.12 -2.43 -13.60
N VAL A 86 -0.50 -1.45 -12.77
CA VAL A 86 -0.37 -1.55 -11.31
C VAL A 86 -1.25 -2.66 -10.75
N MET A 87 -2.50 -2.77 -11.20
CA MET A 87 -3.39 -3.86 -10.81
C MET A 87 -2.83 -5.23 -11.20
N GLU A 88 -2.28 -5.35 -12.40
CA GLU A 88 -1.64 -6.59 -12.86
C GLU A 88 -0.46 -6.99 -11.95
N PHE A 89 0.37 -6.02 -11.53
CA PHE A 89 1.45 -6.27 -10.56
C PHE A 89 0.92 -6.73 -9.18
N LEU A 90 -0.11 -6.09 -8.67
CA LEU A 90 -0.68 -6.45 -7.37
C LEU A 90 -1.32 -7.84 -7.40
N LEU A 91 -1.94 -8.20 -8.51
CA LEU A 91 -2.61 -9.48 -8.68
C LEU A 91 -1.69 -10.62 -9.13
N ALA A 92 -0.50 -10.32 -9.67
CA ALA A 92 0.44 -11.32 -10.19
C ALA A 92 0.71 -12.45 -9.18
N ASN A 93 1.02 -12.10 -7.94
CA ASN A 93 1.27 -13.06 -6.87
C ASN A 93 0.11 -13.19 -5.85
N HIS A 94 -0.96 -12.43 -6.02
CA HIS A 94 -2.11 -12.54 -5.12
C HIS A 94 -2.83 -13.88 -5.33
N PRO A 95 -3.12 -14.65 -4.25
CA PRO A 95 -3.75 -15.96 -4.39
C PRO A 95 -5.20 -15.85 -4.85
N LEU A 96 -5.73 -16.88 -5.49
CA LEU A 96 -7.13 -16.99 -5.90
C LEU A 96 -8.02 -17.48 -4.75
N ASP A 97 -7.89 -16.85 -3.60
CA ASP A 97 -8.51 -17.26 -2.34
C ASP A 97 -9.82 -16.52 -2.01
N CYS A 98 -10.35 -15.69 -2.91
CA CYS A 98 -11.54 -14.89 -2.62
C CYS A 98 -12.68 -15.65 -1.97
N PRO A 99 -13.03 -16.88 -2.39
CA PRO A 99 -14.11 -17.66 -1.79
C PRO A 99 -13.88 -18.09 -0.33
N ILE A 100 -12.62 -18.13 0.10
CA ILE A 100 -12.21 -18.52 1.46
C ILE A 100 -11.50 -17.40 2.22
N CYS A 101 -11.49 -16.19 1.66
CA CYS A 101 -10.87 -15.02 2.25
C CYS A 101 -11.88 -14.27 3.13
N ASP A 102 -11.49 -13.97 4.36
CA ASP A 102 -12.35 -13.21 5.29
C ASP A 102 -12.72 -11.81 4.76
N GLN A 103 -11.91 -11.24 3.86
CA GLN A 103 -12.17 -9.95 3.21
C GLN A 103 -13.03 -10.06 1.93
N GLY A 104 -13.35 -11.27 1.49
CA GLY A 104 -14.12 -11.49 0.25
C GLY A 104 -15.49 -10.82 0.29
N GLY A 105 -15.82 -10.04 -0.75
CA GLY A 105 -17.09 -9.29 -0.84
C GLY A 105 -17.07 -7.87 -0.28
N GLU A 106 -16.06 -7.49 0.48
CA GLU A 106 -15.82 -6.12 1.01
C GLU A 106 -14.34 -5.71 0.86
N CYS A 107 -13.73 -6.09 -0.24
CA CYS A 107 -12.30 -5.98 -0.46
C CYS A 107 -11.96 -4.89 -1.49
N ASP A 108 -11.28 -3.84 -1.04
CA ASP A 108 -10.79 -2.75 -1.92
C ASP A 108 -10.00 -3.29 -3.13
N LEU A 109 -9.26 -4.41 -2.96
CA LEU A 109 -8.50 -4.99 -4.06
C LEU A 109 -9.42 -5.60 -5.12
N GLN A 110 -10.51 -6.27 -4.72
CA GLN A 110 -11.52 -6.78 -5.65
C GLN A 110 -12.21 -5.63 -6.39
N ASP A 111 -12.68 -4.62 -5.66
CA ASP A 111 -13.41 -3.49 -6.23
C ASP A 111 -12.53 -2.71 -7.22
N GLN A 112 -11.29 -2.43 -6.84
CA GLN A 112 -10.36 -1.74 -7.74
C GLN A 112 -9.88 -2.64 -8.90
N ALA A 113 -9.80 -3.95 -8.73
CA ALA A 113 -9.51 -4.87 -9.82
C ALA A 113 -10.64 -4.88 -10.86
N MET A 114 -11.90 -4.84 -10.42
CA MET A 114 -13.06 -4.74 -11.32
C MET A 114 -13.14 -3.36 -12.01
N GLY A 115 -12.84 -2.29 -11.29
CA GLY A 115 -12.92 -0.92 -11.83
C GLY A 115 -11.77 -0.52 -12.74
N TYR A 116 -10.58 -1.03 -12.51
CA TYR A 116 -9.34 -0.56 -13.17
C TYR A 116 -8.46 -1.66 -13.72
N GLY A 117 -8.77 -2.93 -13.50
CA GLY A 117 -7.97 -4.07 -13.95
C GLY A 117 -8.43 -4.63 -15.30
N HIS A 118 -7.70 -5.62 -15.78
CA HIS A 118 -8.08 -6.46 -16.91
C HIS A 118 -8.83 -7.71 -16.45
N ASP A 119 -9.61 -8.28 -17.33
CA ASP A 119 -10.34 -9.54 -17.16
C ASP A 119 -9.44 -10.78 -17.26
N ALA A 120 -8.22 -10.64 -17.75
CA ALA A 120 -7.27 -11.72 -17.95
C ALA A 120 -5.87 -11.37 -17.40
N SER A 121 -5.17 -12.35 -16.86
CA SER A 121 -3.78 -12.21 -16.43
C SER A 121 -2.83 -12.70 -17.52
N ARG A 122 -1.75 -11.94 -17.75
CA ARG A 122 -0.61 -12.37 -18.60
C ARG A 122 0.43 -13.16 -17.81
N TYR A 123 0.31 -13.19 -16.49
CA TYR A 123 1.22 -13.88 -15.59
C TYR A 123 0.87 -15.36 -15.54
N SER A 124 1.78 -16.20 -16.01
CA SER A 124 1.60 -17.66 -16.13
C SER A 124 2.45 -18.47 -15.15
N GLU A 125 3.37 -17.82 -14.44
CA GLU A 125 4.23 -18.46 -13.46
C GLU A 125 3.48 -18.80 -12.17
N ASN A 126 4.06 -19.67 -11.35
CA ASN A 126 3.51 -20.02 -10.07
C ASN A 126 3.47 -18.77 -9.13
N LYS A 127 2.33 -18.57 -8.50
CA LYS A 127 2.18 -17.48 -7.52
C LYS A 127 3.06 -17.74 -6.30
N ARG A 128 3.64 -16.68 -5.78
CA ARG A 128 4.48 -16.73 -4.58
C ARG A 128 3.68 -17.20 -3.37
N ALA A 129 4.20 -18.15 -2.63
CA ALA A 129 3.70 -18.55 -1.32
C ALA A 129 4.61 -17.99 -0.22
N VAL A 130 4.02 -17.40 0.81
CA VAL A 130 4.73 -16.80 1.95
C VAL A 130 4.25 -17.44 3.24
N SER A 131 5.19 -17.81 4.11
CA SER A 131 4.87 -18.37 5.42
C SER A 131 4.12 -17.37 6.29
N GLU A 132 3.15 -17.84 7.05
CA GLU A 132 2.45 -17.02 8.02
C GLU A 132 3.40 -16.52 9.12
N LYS A 133 3.09 -15.33 9.64
CA LYS A 133 3.88 -14.71 10.70
C LYS A 133 3.08 -14.67 11.99
N HIS A 134 3.73 -14.98 13.09
CA HIS A 134 3.11 -14.82 14.41
C HIS A 134 3.13 -13.34 14.80
N MET A 135 1.94 -12.74 14.93
CA MET A 135 1.77 -11.33 15.31
C MET A 135 1.02 -11.18 16.65
N GLY A 136 1.19 -12.14 17.55
CA GLY A 136 0.52 -12.20 18.83
C GLY A 136 -0.74 -13.08 18.83
N PRO A 137 -1.39 -13.23 20.00
CA PRO A 137 -2.51 -14.17 20.16
C PRO A 137 -3.82 -13.70 19.53
N LEU A 138 -3.93 -12.41 19.21
CA LEU A 138 -5.18 -11.80 18.73
C LEU A 138 -5.20 -11.57 17.21
N ILE A 139 -4.06 -11.69 16.53
CA ILE A 139 -3.93 -11.38 15.10
C ILE A 139 -3.49 -12.63 14.36
N LYS A 140 -4.39 -13.14 13.51
CA LYS A 140 -4.06 -14.16 12.53
C LYS A 140 -3.58 -13.50 11.25
N THR A 141 -2.53 -14.02 10.64
CA THR A 141 -2.01 -13.52 9.37
C THR A 141 -2.17 -14.56 8.28
N VAL A 142 -2.45 -14.11 7.06
CA VAL A 142 -2.35 -14.89 5.83
C VAL A 142 -1.48 -14.12 4.88
N MET A 143 -0.16 -14.28 5.04
CA MET A 143 0.83 -13.38 4.41
C MET A 143 0.89 -13.49 2.89
N THR A 144 0.46 -14.60 2.31
CA THR A 144 0.33 -14.75 0.85
C THR A 144 -0.65 -13.74 0.24
N ARG A 145 -1.66 -13.29 1.02
CA ARG A 145 -2.66 -12.29 0.60
C ARG A 145 -2.17 -10.84 0.75
N CYS A 146 -1.01 -10.63 1.34
CA CYS A 146 -0.48 -9.28 1.60
C CYS A 146 -0.07 -8.57 0.30
N ILE A 147 -0.58 -7.36 0.08
CA ILE A 147 -0.23 -6.49 -1.07
C ILE A 147 0.89 -5.49 -0.75
N HIS A 148 1.57 -5.63 0.39
CA HIS A 148 2.70 -4.80 0.84
C HIS A 148 2.39 -3.28 0.90
N CYS A 149 1.17 -2.91 1.22
CA CYS A 149 0.75 -1.50 1.31
C CYS A 149 1.37 -0.74 2.49
N THR A 150 1.99 -1.45 3.44
CA THR A 150 2.66 -0.92 4.65
C THR A 150 1.78 -0.13 5.62
N ARG A 151 0.45 -0.15 5.48
CA ARG A 151 -0.46 0.52 6.42
C ARG A 151 -0.29 -0.01 7.84
N CYS A 152 -0.18 -1.34 8.01
CA CYS A 152 0.02 -1.96 9.32
C CYS A 152 1.34 -1.54 9.97
N VAL A 153 2.42 -1.42 9.21
CA VAL A 153 3.74 -0.98 9.70
C VAL A 153 3.66 0.45 10.22
N ARG A 154 3.08 1.36 9.42
CA ARG A 154 2.93 2.78 9.80
C ARG A 154 1.95 2.95 10.96
N PHE A 155 0.84 2.23 10.96
CA PHE A 155 -0.09 2.23 12.09
C PHE A 155 0.59 1.79 13.39
N SER A 156 1.34 0.69 13.34
CA SER A 156 2.09 0.18 14.49
C SER A 156 3.04 1.23 15.06
N THR A 157 3.77 1.93 14.21
CA THR A 157 4.75 2.93 14.62
C THR A 157 4.12 4.27 15.02
N GLU A 158 3.21 4.79 14.20
CA GLU A 158 2.73 6.17 14.30
C GLU A 158 1.53 6.31 15.24
N VAL A 159 0.66 5.32 15.27
CA VAL A 159 -0.59 5.36 16.05
C VAL A 159 -0.46 4.54 17.33
N ALA A 160 -0.02 3.29 17.23
CA ALA A 160 0.10 2.40 18.39
C ALA A 160 1.38 2.62 19.20
N GLY A 161 2.36 3.37 18.69
CA GLY A 161 3.65 3.60 19.36
C GLY A 161 4.49 2.35 19.59
N ALA A 162 4.22 1.28 18.83
CA ALA A 162 4.87 -0.03 18.95
C ALA A 162 5.56 -0.41 17.63
N PRO A 163 6.80 0.04 17.37
CA PRO A 163 7.51 -0.16 16.10
C PRO A 163 8.03 -1.60 15.95
N ASN A 164 7.15 -2.57 16.16
CA ASN A 164 7.50 -4.00 16.13
C ASN A 164 7.32 -4.63 14.75
N LEU A 165 6.58 -3.97 13.85
CA LEU A 165 6.36 -4.42 12.49
C LEU A 165 7.27 -3.70 11.52
N GLY A 166 7.73 -4.42 10.50
CA GLY A 166 8.51 -3.85 9.43
C GLY A 166 8.50 -4.67 8.16
N ALA A 167 9.07 -4.12 7.11
CA ALA A 167 9.30 -4.80 5.85
C ALA A 167 10.74 -5.30 5.81
N ILE A 168 10.93 -6.58 5.57
CA ILE A 168 12.24 -7.20 5.36
C ILE A 168 12.38 -7.67 3.92
N GLY A 169 13.61 -7.87 3.46
CA GLY A 169 13.89 -8.25 2.08
C GLY A 169 13.74 -7.09 1.10
N ARG A 170 13.77 -7.41 -0.19
CA ARG A 170 13.62 -6.46 -1.29
C ARG A 170 13.11 -7.16 -2.55
N GLY A 171 12.51 -6.38 -3.46
CA GLY A 171 11.93 -6.91 -4.68
C GLY A 171 10.83 -7.92 -4.38
N GLU A 172 10.84 -9.05 -5.04
CA GLU A 172 9.87 -10.13 -4.85
C GLU A 172 9.90 -10.78 -3.46
N ASN A 173 11.03 -10.66 -2.76
CA ASN A 173 11.24 -11.24 -1.44
C ASN A 173 10.88 -10.29 -0.29
N VAL A 174 10.19 -9.18 -0.57
CA VAL A 174 9.67 -8.30 0.49
C VAL A 174 8.59 -9.02 1.28
N GLU A 175 8.73 -9.01 2.60
CA GLU A 175 7.75 -9.57 3.53
C GLU A 175 7.51 -8.61 4.69
N ILE A 176 6.26 -8.51 5.12
CA ILE A 176 5.93 -7.81 6.37
C ILE A 176 6.06 -8.81 7.52
N THR A 177 6.85 -8.45 8.53
CA THR A 177 7.12 -9.31 9.68
C THR A 177 7.39 -8.48 10.93
N THR A 178 7.53 -9.18 12.06
CA THR A 178 7.93 -8.54 13.32
C THR A 178 9.45 -8.50 13.44
N TYR A 179 9.99 -7.40 13.94
CA TYR A 179 11.40 -7.29 14.31
C TYR A 179 11.69 -7.87 15.69
N CYS A 180 10.68 -7.96 16.54
CA CYS A 180 10.84 -8.45 17.88
C CYS A 180 10.68 -9.96 17.94
N LEU A 181 11.76 -10.66 18.16
CA LEU A 181 11.78 -12.12 18.34
C LEU A 181 11.10 -12.60 19.63
N LEU A 182 10.71 -11.69 20.52
CA LEU A 182 9.97 -12.04 21.74
C LEU A 182 8.67 -12.78 21.44
N TYR A 183 8.04 -12.49 20.29
CA TYR A 183 6.79 -13.12 19.87
C TYR A 183 6.98 -14.34 18.97
N THR A 184 8.14 -14.46 18.34
CA THR A 184 8.37 -15.51 17.34
C THR A 184 9.43 -16.52 17.75
N SER A 185 10.46 -16.08 18.44
CA SER A 185 11.52 -16.94 19.01
C SER A 185 12.38 -16.10 19.96
N PRO A 186 12.67 -16.54 21.16
CA PRO A 186 13.65 -15.85 21.99
C PRO A 186 14.99 -15.82 21.26
N SER A 187 15.73 -14.70 21.37
CA SER A 187 17.03 -14.61 20.77
C SER A 187 17.96 -15.69 21.35
N PRO A 188 18.97 -16.15 20.61
CA PRO A 188 19.95 -17.08 21.16
C PRO A 188 20.59 -16.58 22.46
N ARG A 189 20.72 -15.26 22.60
CA ARG A 189 21.24 -14.62 23.81
C ARG A 189 20.26 -14.75 24.98
N ASP A 190 18.97 -14.61 24.74
CA ASP A 190 17.94 -14.74 25.78
C ASP A 190 17.79 -16.19 26.21
N ARG A 191 17.93 -17.15 25.28
CA ARG A 191 18.00 -18.58 25.60
C ARG A 191 19.21 -18.92 26.45
N GLN A 192 20.36 -18.30 26.22
CA GLN A 192 21.53 -18.50 27.07
C GLN A 192 21.32 -17.99 28.49
N LYS A 193 20.68 -16.81 28.63
CA LYS A 193 20.34 -16.28 29.96
C LYS A 193 19.35 -17.16 30.72
N SER A 194 18.36 -17.74 30.02
CA SER A 194 17.37 -18.62 30.63
C SER A 194 17.90 -20.00 30.98
N ARG A 195 19.06 -20.40 30.45
CA ARG A 195 19.72 -21.66 30.71
C ARG A 195 20.87 -21.58 31.69
N MET A 196 21.25 -20.37 32.13
CA MET A 196 22.22 -20.25 33.24
C MET A 196 21.55 -20.73 34.51
N PRO A 197 22.11 -21.78 35.17
CA PRO A 197 21.62 -22.18 36.47
C PRO A 197 21.75 -21.02 37.45
N SER A 198 20.72 -20.80 38.22
CA SER A 198 20.66 -19.78 39.28
C SER A 198 21.59 -20.04 40.45
N SER A 199 22.51 -20.99 40.28
CA SER A 199 23.50 -21.37 41.27
C SER A 199 24.88 -21.15 40.68
N ALA A 200 25.43 -20.01 40.89
CA ALA A 200 26.84 -19.73 41.02
C ALA A 200 27.07 -18.71 42.11
#